data_3fce74d8b151c8ebe62efa70decd1e0b
#
_entry.id   3fce74d8b151c8ebe62efa70decd1e0b
#
_cell.length_a   1.000
_cell.length_b   1.000
_cell.length_c   1.000
_cell.angle_alpha   90.00
_cell.angle_beta   90.00
_cell.angle_gamma   90.00
#
_symmetry.space_group_name_H-M   'P 1'
#
loop_
_entity.id
_entity.type
_entity.pdbx_description
1 polymer ?
#
loop_
_entity_poly.entity_id
_entity_poly.type
_entity_poly.pdbx_seq_one_letter_code
_entity_poly.pdbx_strand_id
1 'polypeptide(L)'
;MKRREILKTFSAIPVAGGIMSVESLVSQGSQKKPVNDAGLLSNPPAGALALGPDIYQSIGVEPMINCRGTFTIISGSIELPEVQKAVDYASKHHVHIDELAMAVGKRLAAITGAEWGMVSSGCAAGLKHVTVACITGGDPEKLVRVPDLTGFTKTEVIVPRYSRNQYDHAIRNTGVKLITVESMEEFKNAINSRTAMIYLFSAPREYYNGPLSIENITAVIKDKNIPVLVDAAAEILTIPNDHLRRGATIVAYSGGKAIRGPQGAGILLGNKDLLFSTWQASSPHHGPGRDNKIGKEEHIGMLAAVEAWVRRNHTEEEKTWISRMEYISKKVTG
;
A
#
# COMPACT_ATOMS: atom_id res chain seq x y z
N MET A 1 17.77 -8.86 25.17
CA MET A 1 16.59 -8.68 26.05
C MET A 1 15.43 -9.51 25.55
N LYS A 2 14.79 -10.30 26.41
CA LYS A 2 13.63 -11.11 26.03
C LYS A 2 12.39 -10.21 25.92
N ARG A 3 11.57 -10.41 24.88
CA ARG A 3 10.35 -9.65 24.56
C ARG A 3 9.42 -9.39 25.77
N ARG A 4 9.47 -10.24 26.79
CA ARG A 4 8.70 -10.16 28.04
C ARG A 4 9.16 -9.04 29.00
N GLU A 5 10.38 -8.57 28.91
CA GLU A 5 10.90 -7.51 29.81
C GLU A 5 10.56 -6.11 29.28
N ILE A 6 10.45 -5.95 27.97
CA ILE A 6 10.01 -4.67 27.34
C ILE A 6 8.54 -4.38 27.73
N LEU A 7 7.69 -5.40 27.76
CA LEU A 7 6.26 -5.24 28.11
C LEU A 7 6.04 -4.90 29.59
N LYS A 8 6.94 -5.30 30.49
CA LYS A 8 6.85 -4.95 31.93
C LYS A 8 7.22 -3.51 32.22
N THR A 9 8.05 -2.89 31.37
CA THR A 9 8.46 -1.50 31.52
C THR A 9 7.37 -0.51 31.10
N PHE A 10 6.48 -0.91 30.20
CA PHE A 10 5.37 -0.07 29.73
C PHE A 10 4.10 -0.13 30.63
N SER A 11 3.98 -1.13 31.51
CA SER A 11 2.79 -1.28 32.36
C SER A 11 2.86 -0.49 33.68
N ALA A 12 3.90 0.29 33.92
CA ALA A 12 4.13 1.04 35.17
C ALA A 12 4.10 2.57 35.03
N ILE A 13 3.51 3.10 33.92
CA ILE A 13 3.38 4.57 33.75
C ILE A 13 1.98 4.98 34.22
N PRO A 14 1.85 5.75 35.33
CA PRO A 14 0.55 6.32 35.68
C PRO A 14 0.19 7.44 34.71
N VAL A 15 -0.98 7.37 34.13
CA VAL A 15 -1.59 8.44 33.31
C VAL A 15 -2.03 9.55 34.26
N ALA A 16 -1.18 10.51 34.56
CA ALA A 16 -1.53 11.79 35.14
C ALA A 16 -0.96 12.89 34.23
N GLY A 17 -1.84 13.72 33.71
CA GLY A 17 -1.58 14.70 32.68
C GLY A 17 -0.42 15.66 33.00
N GLY A 18 0.60 15.58 32.19
CA GLY A 18 1.73 16.50 32.15
C GLY A 18 2.69 16.04 31.04
N ILE A 19 3.00 16.92 30.10
CA ILE A 19 4.00 16.68 29.07
C ILE A 19 5.36 16.64 29.78
N MET A 20 5.88 15.46 30.06
CA MET A 20 7.28 15.29 30.45
C MET A 20 8.16 15.14 29.21
N SER A 21 9.20 15.95 29.12
CA SER A 21 10.24 15.80 28.08
C SER A 21 10.95 14.46 28.23
N VAL A 22 11.35 13.85 27.14
CA VAL A 22 12.07 12.55 27.12
C VAL A 22 13.35 12.58 27.97
N GLU A 23 13.94 13.73 28.19
CA GLU A 23 15.14 13.94 29.01
C GLU A 23 14.92 13.68 30.51
N SER A 24 13.69 13.88 31.04
CA SER A 24 13.39 13.66 32.45
C SER A 24 13.19 12.19 32.83
N LEU A 25 12.98 11.30 31.85
CA LEU A 25 12.82 9.85 32.06
C LEU A 25 14.15 9.10 32.14
N VAL A 26 15.26 9.70 31.69
CA VAL A 26 16.60 9.09 31.70
C VAL A 26 17.33 9.32 33.05
N SER A 27 16.92 10.29 33.85
CA SER A 27 17.68 10.69 35.06
C SER A 27 17.32 9.93 36.34
N GLN A 28 16.34 9.04 36.38
CA GLN A 28 15.92 8.29 37.59
C GLN A 28 16.07 6.77 37.53
N GLY A 29 16.90 6.26 36.65
CA GLY A 29 17.25 4.83 36.62
C GLY A 29 18.55 4.57 37.38
N SER A 30 18.47 3.74 38.42
CA SER A 30 19.56 3.24 39.28
C SER A 30 20.88 3.07 38.50
N GLN A 31 22.02 3.31 39.19
CA GLN A 31 23.38 3.05 38.74
C GLN A 31 23.58 1.59 38.30
N LYS A 32 23.02 1.20 37.16
CA LYS A 32 23.56 0.13 36.36
C LYS A 32 24.71 0.75 35.58
N LYS A 33 25.91 0.14 35.69
CA LYS A 33 27.05 0.44 34.82
C LYS A 33 26.50 0.70 33.43
N PRO A 34 26.95 1.76 32.74
CA PRO A 34 26.53 1.98 31.37
C PRO A 34 26.76 0.67 30.64
N VAL A 35 25.66 0.09 30.10
CA VAL A 35 25.81 -0.89 29.06
C VAL A 35 26.62 -0.15 28.02
N ASN A 36 27.81 -0.66 27.77
CA ASN A 36 28.66 -0.10 26.76
C ASN A 36 27.88 -0.24 25.44
N ASP A 37 27.12 0.78 25.11
CA ASP A 37 26.50 0.98 23.78
C ASP A 37 27.58 1.22 22.71
N ALA A 38 28.84 1.12 23.13
CA ALA A 38 30.01 1.13 22.26
C ALA A 38 29.95 0.12 21.12
N GLY A 39 29.07 -0.91 21.18
CA GLY A 39 28.84 -1.85 20.07
C GLY A 39 27.94 -1.30 18.98
N LEU A 40 27.02 -0.40 19.31
CA LEU A 40 26.13 0.25 18.33
C LEU A 40 26.59 1.66 17.94
N LEU A 41 27.43 2.29 18.80
CA LEU A 41 27.96 3.64 18.62
C LEU A 41 29.49 3.69 18.77
N SER A 42 30.17 2.56 18.57
CA SER A 42 31.63 2.47 18.70
C SER A 42 32.40 3.40 17.77
N ASN A 43 31.77 3.88 16.71
CA ASN A 43 32.14 5.03 15.92
C ASN A 43 30.84 5.67 15.41
N PRO A 44 30.16 6.55 16.19
CA PRO A 44 29.32 7.49 15.52
C PRO A 44 30.21 8.15 14.48
N PRO A 45 29.84 8.19 13.22
CA PRO A 45 30.64 8.91 12.27
C PRO A 45 30.81 10.30 12.83
N ALA A 46 32.03 10.71 13.07
CA ALA A 46 32.38 12.05 13.56
C ALA A 46 32.02 13.12 12.53
N GLY A 47 31.19 12.76 11.55
CA GLY A 47 30.77 13.56 10.41
C GLY A 47 29.34 13.22 9.93
N ALA A 48 28.91 13.90 8.89
CA ALA A 48 27.64 13.64 8.24
C ALA A 48 27.58 12.22 7.64
N LEU A 49 26.36 11.71 7.43
CA LEU A 49 26.12 10.48 6.68
C LEU A 49 26.93 10.48 5.36
N ALA A 50 27.66 9.41 5.10
CA ALA A 50 28.42 9.28 3.84
C ALA A 50 27.46 9.20 2.66
N LEU A 51 27.31 10.31 1.93
CA LEU A 51 26.45 10.37 0.74
C LEU A 51 27.24 9.80 -0.46
N GLY A 52 26.81 8.65 -0.95
CA GLY A 52 27.45 8.00 -2.07
C GLY A 52 27.32 6.48 -2.07
N PRO A 53 28.22 5.78 -2.78
CA PRO A 53 28.15 4.32 -2.91
C PRO A 53 28.14 3.55 -1.58
N ASP A 54 28.80 4.10 -0.56
CA ASP A 54 28.99 3.44 0.74
C ASP A 54 27.97 3.93 1.80
N ILE A 55 26.86 4.52 1.38
CA ILE A 55 25.87 5.12 2.30
C ILE A 55 25.36 4.10 3.33
N TYR A 56 25.09 2.87 2.92
CA TYR A 56 24.60 1.81 3.82
C TYR A 56 25.69 1.33 4.75
N GLN A 57 26.90 1.10 4.26
CA GLN A 57 28.05 0.68 5.07
C GLN A 57 28.41 1.74 6.09
N SER A 58 28.23 3.02 5.78
CA SER A 58 28.48 4.12 6.72
C SER A 58 27.63 4.06 7.99
N ILE A 59 26.52 3.32 7.96
CA ILE A 59 25.64 3.07 9.10
C ILE A 59 25.61 1.59 9.53
N GLY A 60 26.57 0.78 9.05
CA GLY A 60 26.73 -0.62 9.45
C GLY A 60 25.74 -1.58 8.75
N VAL A 61 25.20 -1.21 7.60
CA VAL A 61 24.30 -2.07 6.81
C VAL A 61 25.00 -2.50 5.54
N GLU A 62 25.04 -3.80 5.27
CA GLU A 62 25.59 -4.34 4.04
C GLU A 62 24.51 -4.54 2.98
N PRO A 63 24.67 -3.95 1.78
CA PRO A 63 23.81 -4.22 0.64
C PRO A 63 23.86 -5.70 0.25
N MET A 64 22.72 -6.23 -0.21
CA MET A 64 22.62 -7.62 -0.62
C MET A 64 22.21 -7.77 -2.08
N ILE A 65 22.58 -8.89 -2.70
CA ILE A 65 22.05 -9.30 -3.99
C ILE A 65 20.70 -9.98 -3.74
N ASN A 66 19.62 -9.34 -4.19
CA ASN A 66 18.27 -9.85 -4.03
C ASN A 66 17.97 -10.95 -5.07
N CYS A 67 17.90 -12.20 -4.61
CA CYS A 67 17.50 -13.35 -5.40
C CYS A 67 16.11 -13.90 -5.02
N ARG A 68 15.31 -13.17 -4.21
CA ARG A 68 14.04 -13.64 -3.66
C ARG A 68 12.81 -12.98 -4.25
N GLY A 69 12.94 -11.80 -4.86
CA GLY A 69 11.82 -11.04 -5.42
C GLY A 69 11.50 -9.75 -4.65
N THR A 70 10.31 -9.21 -4.84
CA THR A 70 9.95 -7.85 -4.43
C THR A 70 9.32 -7.77 -3.03
N PHE A 71 9.82 -8.52 -2.06
CA PHE A 71 9.35 -8.48 -0.68
C PHE A 71 9.80 -7.20 0.02
N THR A 72 8.91 -6.61 0.83
CA THR A 72 9.17 -5.37 1.57
C THR A 72 10.39 -5.48 2.49
N ILE A 73 10.57 -6.66 3.15
CA ILE A 73 11.71 -6.89 4.07
C ILE A 73 13.07 -6.78 3.39
N ILE A 74 13.15 -6.94 2.09
CA ILE A 74 14.37 -6.80 1.29
C ILE A 74 14.26 -5.67 0.26
N SER A 75 13.52 -4.63 0.59
CA SER A 75 13.42 -3.33 -0.10
C SER A 75 12.68 -3.32 -1.43
N GLY A 76 11.88 -4.37 -1.74
CA GLY A 76 11.06 -4.40 -2.95
C GLY A 76 11.88 -4.48 -4.24
N SER A 77 11.53 -3.69 -5.24
CA SER A 77 12.27 -3.54 -6.50
C SER A 77 13.18 -2.33 -6.46
N ILE A 78 14.23 -2.35 -7.28
CA ILE A 78 15.07 -1.16 -7.52
C ILE A 78 14.31 -0.25 -8.49
N GLU A 79 14.18 1.02 -8.13
CA GLU A 79 13.57 2.04 -8.96
C GLU A 79 14.32 2.22 -10.30
N LEU A 80 13.56 2.57 -11.33
CA LEU A 80 14.15 2.90 -12.63
C LEU A 80 14.90 4.24 -12.56
N PRO A 81 15.93 4.45 -13.40
CA PRO A 81 16.67 5.72 -13.44
C PRO A 81 15.78 6.94 -13.69
N GLU A 82 14.73 6.80 -14.51
CA GLU A 82 13.75 7.85 -14.78
C GLU A 82 12.93 8.21 -13.53
N VAL A 83 12.60 7.20 -12.72
CA VAL A 83 11.88 7.38 -11.44
C VAL A 83 12.77 8.13 -10.47
N GLN A 84 14.02 7.71 -10.30
CA GLN A 84 14.99 8.36 -9.42
C GLN A 84 15.19 9.84 -9.78
N LYS A 85 15.33 10.15 -11.08
CA LYS A 85 15.43 11.54 -11.56
C LYS A 85 14.19 12.35 -11.27
N ALA A 86 13.01 11.76 -11.43
CA ALA A 86 11.73 12.42 -11.17
C ALA A 86 11.56 12.73 -9.69
N VAL A 87 11.90 11.79 -8.81
CA VAL A 87 11.91 11.96 -7.34
C VAL A 87 12.91 13.03 -6.91
N ASP A 88 14.14 12.97 -7.43
CA ASP A 88 15.18 13.98 -7.14
C ASP A 88 14.72 15.40 -7.54
N TYR A 89 14.13 15.56 -8.72
CA TYR A 89 13.59 16.85 -9.14
C TYR A 89 12.43 17.31 -8.25
N ALA A 90 11.48 16.43 -7.96
CA ALA A 90 10.34 16.75 -7.11
C ALA A 90 10.75 17.21 -5.71
N SER A 91 11.82 16.62 -5.15
CA SER A 91 12.31 16.95 -3.80
C SER A 91 12.73 18.42 -3.65
N LYS A 92 13.11 19.08 -4.75
CA LYS A 92 13.64 20.46 -4.77
C LYS A 92 12.58 21.55 -4.88
N HIS A 93 11.29 21.17 -5.00
CA HIS A 93 10.22 22.12 -5.26
C HIS A 93 9.04 21.96 -4.29
N HIS A 94 8.35 23.03 -3.99
CA HIS A 94 7.07 23.01 -3.27
C HIS A 94 5.91 23.05 -4.26
N VAL A 95 4.89 22.23 -4.00
CA VAL A 95 3.65 22.18 -4.80
C VAL A 95 2.46 22.02 -3.86
N HIS A 96 1.30 22.45 -4.31
CA HIS A 96 0.05 22.15 -3.61
C HIS A 96 -0.33 20.67 -3.84
N ILE A 97 -0.48 19.90 -2.76
CA ILE A 97 -0.63 18.45 -2.87
C ILE A 97 -1.95 18.03 -3.54
N ASP A 98 -3.05 18.75 -3.30
CA ASP A 98 -4.33 18.45 -3.98
C ASP A 98 -4.24 18.70 -5.49
N GLU A 99 -3.62 19.82 -5.90
CA GLU A 99 -3.40 20.11 -7.32
C GLU A 99 -2.53 19.04 -7.97
N LEU A 100 -1.46 18.63 -7.29
CA LEU A 100 -0.58 17.57 -7.74
C LEU A 100 -1.34 16.25 -7.89
N ALA A 101 -2.11 15.84 -6.88
CA ALA A 101 -2.88 14.61 -6.90
C ALA A 101 -3.90 14.59 -8.06
N MET A 102 -4.58 15.72 -8.29
CA MET A 102 -5.53 15.84 -9.42
C MET A 102 -4.81 15.76 -10.76
N ALA A 103 -3.68 16.44 -10.94
CA ALA A 103 -2.90 16.40 -12.16
C ALA A 103 -2.34 14.99 -12.45
N VAL A 104 -1.78 14.34 -11.43
CA VAL A 104 -1.30 12.95 -11.50
C VAL A 104 -2.44 11.98 -11.82
N GLY A 105 -3.59 12.12 -11.15
CA GLY A 105 -4.76 11.28 -11.39
C GLY A 105 -5.28 11.38 -12.82
N LYS A 106 -5.38 12.60 -13.36
CA LYS A 106 -5.74 12.84 -14.76
C LYS A 106 -4.72 12.23 -15.72
N ARG A 107 -3.43 12.33 -15.42
CA ARG A 107 -2.37 11.77 -16.27
C ARG A 107 -2.37 10.23 -16.23
N LEU A 108 -2.53 9.62 -15.04
CA LEU A 108 -2.69 8.18 -14.91
C LEU A 108 -3.88 7.67 -15.72
N ALA A 109 -5.03 8.33 -15.65
CA ALA A 109 -6.20 8.01 -16.47
C ALA A 109 -5.85 7.99 -17.97
N ALA A 110 -5.19 9.04 -18.45
CA ALA A 110 -4.84 9.18 -19.87
C ALA A 110 -3.89 8.08 -20.37
N ILE A 111 -2.94 7.63 -19.55
CA ILE A 111 -1.95 6.62 -19.97
C ILE A 111 -2.38 5.19 -19.73
N THR A 112 -3.32 4.94 -18.78
CA THR A 112 -3.80 3.58 -18.47
C THR A 112 -5.13 3.24 -19.12
N GLY A 113 -5.86 4.24 -19.60
CA GLY A 113 -7.22 4.07 -20.09
C GLY A 113 -8.25 3.83 -18.98
N ALA A 114 -7.89 3.97 -17.72
CA ALA A 114 -8.84 3.94 -16.61
C ALA A 114 -9.64 5.26 -16.55
N GLU A 115 -10.79 5.25 -15.87
CA GLU A 115 -11.61 6.45 -15.69
C GLU A 115 -10.85 7.52 -14.87
N TRP A 116 -10.11 7.10 -13.84
CA TRP A 116 -9.24 7.92 -13.00
C TRP A 116 -8.12 7.11 -12.36
N GLY A 117 -7.08 7.81 -11.87
CA GLY A 117 -6.00 7.22 -11.09
C GLY A 117 -5.73 7.99 -9.81
N MET A 118 -5.17 7.33 -8.80
CA MET A 118 -4.75 7.94 -7.55
C MET A 118 -3.48 7.25 -7.04
N VAL A 119 -2.53 8.01 -6.51
CA VAL A 119 -1.36 7.47 -5.81
C VAL A 119 -1.68 7.36 -4.32
N SER A 120 -1.33 6.23 -3.71
CA SER A 120 -1.52 5.93 -2.28
C SER A 120 -0.18 5.60 -1.61
N SER A 121 -0.14 5.66 -0.28
CA SER A 121 1.02 5.24 0.52
C SER A 121 1.10 3.70 0.58
N GLY A 122 1.44 3.09 -0.54
CA GLY A 122 1.39 1.65 -0.78
C GLY A 122 -0.02 1.12 -1.04
N CYS A 123 -0.08 -0.14 -1.50
CA CYS A 123 -1.35 -0.80 -1.82
C CYS A 123 -2.25 -0.92 -0.58
N ALA A 124 -1.72 -1.34 0.57
CA ALA A 124 -2.51 -1.53 1.80
C ALA A 124 -3.21 -0.24 2.27
N ALA A 125 -2.53 0.91 2.19
CA ALA A 125 -3.17 2.20 2.45
C ALA A 125 -4.30 2.48 1.44
N GLY A 126 -4.09 2.15 0.16
CA GLY A 126 -5.13 2.23 -0.86
C GLY A 126 -6.38 1.41 -0.50
N LEU A 127 -6.20 0.16 -0.05
CA LEU A 127 -7.31 -0.68 0.41
C LEU A 127 -8.08 -0.03 1.57
N LYS A 128 -7.38 0.54 2.55
CA LYS A 128 -7.96 1.29 3.67
C LYS A 128 -8.78 2.49 3.17
N HIS A 129 -8.18 3.33 2.34
CA HIS A 129 -8.81 4.58 1.87
C HIS A 129 -10.05 4.32 1.02
N VAL A 130 -10.01 3.33 0.11
CA VAL A 130 -11.18 2.92 -0.68
C VAL A 130 -12.29 2.39 0.23
N THR A 131 -11.93 1.59 1.24
CA THR A 131 -12.92 1.09 2.21
C THR A 131 -13.58 2.26 2.95
N VAL A 132 -12.80 3.23 3.43
CA VAL A 132 -13.34 4.44 4.08
C VAL A 132 -14.27 5.20 3.13
N ALA A 133 -13.90 5.38 1.87
CA ALA A 133 -14.76 6.03 0.89
C ALA A 133 -16.09 5.28 0.69
N CYS A 134 -16.06 3.95 0.62
CA CYS A 134 -17.26 3.13 0.50
C CYS A 134 -18.18 3.20 1.73
N ILE A 135 -17.62 3.38 2.94
CA ILE A 135 -18.37 3.51 4.19
C ILE A 135 -19.00 4.89 4.31
N THR A 136 -18.24 5.94 3.97
CA THR A 136 -18.58 7.33 4.26
C THR A 136 -19.23 8.06 3.10
N GLY A 137 -19.01 7.59 1.86
CA GLY A 137 -19.42 8.30 0.65
C GLY A 137 -18.72 9.66 0.46
N GLY A 138 -17.57 9.88 1.11
CA GLY A 138 -16.86 11.16 1.12
C GLY A 138 -17.45 12.22 2.07
N ASP A 139 -18.42 11.86 2.90
CA ASP A 139 -19.02 12.74 3.89
C ASP A 139 -18.00 13.11 4.98
N PRO A 140 -17.65 14.43 5.16
CA PRO A 140 -16.61 14.85 6.10
C PRO A 140 -16.93 14.52 7.57
N GLU A 141 -18.20 14.55 7.98
CA GLU A 141 -18.59 14.23 9.35
C GLU A 141 -18.42 12.75 9.64
N LYS A 142 -18.66 11.90 8.66
CA LYS A 142 -18.41 10.47 8.77
C LYS A 142 -16.92 10.14 8.72
N LEU A 143 -16.15 10.82 7.87
CA LEU A 143 -14.70 10.60 7.74
C LEU A 143 -13.98 10.70 9.08
N VAL A 144 -14.26 11.74 9.88
CA VAL A 144 -13.57 11.95 11.17
C VAL A 144 -13.98 10.97 12.26
N ARG A 145 -15.07 10.22 12.07
CA ARG A 145 -15.57 9.24 13.04
C ARG A 145 -15.00 7.84 12.85
N VAL A 146 -14.58 7.50 11.64
CA VAL A 146 -13.97 6.18 11.37
C VAL A 146 -12.75 5.98 12.30
N PRO A 147 -12.61 4.85 13.01
CA PRO A 147 -13.29 3.56 12.84
C PRO A 147 -14.57 3.35 13.68
N ASP A 148 -15.11 4.36 14.37
CA ASP A 148 -16.41 4.23 15.04
C ASP A 148 -17.54 4.36 14.00
N LEU A 149 -18.15 3.23 13.67
CA LEU A 149 -19.22 3.15 12.68
C LEU A 149 -20.64 3.20 13.30
N THR A 150 -20.77 3.63 14.55
CA THR A 150 -22.08 3.77 15.21
C THR A 150 -23.00 4.68 14.38
N GLY A 151 -24.15 4.17 13.98
CA GLY A 151 -25.12 4.89 13.14
C GLY A 151 -24.80 4.94 11.64
N PHE A 152 -23.71 4.28 11.18
CA PHE A 152 -23.44 4.15 9.74
C PHE A 152 -24.30 3.04 9.14
N THR A 153 -24.76 3.25 7.89
CA THR A 153 -25.49 2.23 7.15
C THR A 153 -24.55 1.21 6.56
N LYS A 154 -23.43 1.65 5.96
CA LYS A 154 -22.46 0.80 5.27
C LYS A 154 -21.35 0.37 6.23
N THR A 155 -21.39 -0.88 6.70
CA THR A 155 -20.51 -1.38 7.78
C THR A 155 -19.95 -2.78 7.52
N GLU A 156 -20.31 -3.40 6.39
CA GLU A 156 -19.92 -4.77 6.06
C GLU A 156 -19.18 -4.82 4.72
N VAL A 157 -18.13 -5.63 4.66
CA VAL A 157 -17.39 -5.93 3.43
C VAL A 157 -17.47 -7.43 3.18
N ILE A 158 -17.98 -7.83 2.02
CA ILE A 158 -18.04 -9.24 1.63
C ILE A 158 -16.71 -9.64 1.03
N VAL A 159 -16.18 -10.79 1.46
CA VAL A 159 -14.89 -11.30 1.01
C VAL A 159 -14.95 -12.83 0.80
N PRO A 160 -14.66 -13.35 -0.40
CA PRO A 160 -14.49 -14.78 -0.61
C PRO A 160 -13.38 -15.36 0.26
N ARG A 161 -13.52 -16.61 0.71
CA ARG A 161 -12.53 -17.27 1.57
C ARG A 161 -11.12 -17.24 0.95
N TYR A 162 -10.98 -17.44 -0.35
CA TYR A 162 -9.70 -17.41 -1.04
C TYR A 162 -9.02 -16.02 -1.03
N SER A 163 -9.80 -14.94 -0.87
CA SER A 163 -9.28 -13.57 -0.79
C SER A 163 -8.83 -13.15 0.62
N ARG A 164 -9.07 -13.99 1.65
CA ARG A 164 -8.60 -13.71 3.01
C ARG A 164 -7.08 -13.87 3.09
N ASN A 165 -6.42 -12.83 3.53
CA ASN A 165 -4.96 -12.79 3.67
C ASN A 165 -4.54 -11.82 4.79
N GLN A 166 -3.22 -11.75 5.08
CA GLN A 166 -2.71 -10.89 6.15
C GLN A 166 -2.92 -9.39 5.90
N TYR A 167 -3.15 -8.95 4.67
CA TYR A 167 -3.35 -7.54 4.33
C TYR A 167 -4.80 -7.09 4.50
N ASP A 168 -5.75 -7.99 4.71
CA ASP A 168 -7.15 -7.64 4.95
C ASP A 168 -7.35 -6.83 6.26
N HIS A 169 -6.31 -6.78 7.11
CA HIS A 169 -6.32 -5.91 8.28
C HIS A 169 -6.43 -4.41 7.91
N ALA A 170 -5.95 -4.01 6.74
CA ALA A 170 -6.08 -2.63 6.26
C ALA A 170 -7.57 -2.26 6.08
N ILE A 171 -8.38 -3.21 5.64
CA ILE A 171 -9.84 -3.07 5.54
C ILE A 171 -10.47 -3.09 6.93
N ARG A 172 -10.12 -4.08 7.79
CA ARG A 172 -10.68 -4.21 9.15
C ARG A 172 -10.39 -3.03 10.05
N ASN A 173 -9.24 -2.36 9.85
CA ASN A 173 -8.86 -1.17 10.63
C ASN A 173 -9.81 0.03 10.44
N THR A 174 -10.71 -0.02 9.45
CA THR A 174 -11.76 0.99 9.25
C THR A 174 -13.01 0.73 10.10
N GLY A 175 -13.02 -0.32 10.92
CA GLY A 175 -14.15 -0.69 11.79
C GLY A 175 -15.19 -1.58 11.12
N VAL A 176 -15.06 -1.91 9.83
CA VAL A 176 -16.00 -2.77 9.12
C VAL A 176 -15.91 -4.22 9.57
N LYS A 177 -17.03 -4.93 9.46
CA LYS A 177 -17.10 -6.38 9.60
C LYS A 177 -16.84 -7.05 8.24
N LEU A 178 -15.87 -7.98 8.21
CA LEU A 178 -15.69 -8.84 7.05
C LEU A 178 -16.67 -10.00 7.10
N ILE A 179 -17.47 -10.16 6.04
CA ILE A 179 -18.39 -11.27 5.83
C ILE A 179 -17.71 -12.23 4.86
N THR A 180 -17.13 -13.30 5.40
CA THR A 180 -16.44 -14.31 4.58
C THR A 180 -17.47 -15.26 3.99
N VAL A 181 -17.36 -15.55 2.68
CA VAL A 181 -18.25 -16.44 1.93
C VAL A 181 -17.44 -17.49 1.18
N GLU A 182 -18.00 -18.70 1.03
CA GLU A 182 -17.34 -19.85 0.38
C GLU A 182 -18.12 -20.35 -0.86
N SER A 183 -19.38 -19.93 -0.99
CA SER A 183 -20.23 -20.31 -2.11
C SER A 183 -20.96 -19.10 -2.70
N MET A 184 -21.47 -19.25 -3.92
CA MET A 184 -22.30 -18.24 -4.58
C MET A 184 -23.63 -18.03 -3.85
N GLU A 185 -24.15 -19.07 -3.19
CA GLU A 185 -25.36 -18.98 -2.39
C GLU A 185 -25.10 -18.11 -1.14
N GLU A 186 -24.04 -18.39 -0.41
CA GLU A 186 -23.62 -17.55 0.73
C GLU A 186 -23.36 -16.12 0.32
N PHE A 187 -22.71 -15.92 -0.84
CA PHE A 187 -22.45 -14.58 -1.38
C PHE A 187 -23.76 -13.81 -1.62
N LYS A 188 -24.74 -14.43 -2.28
CA LYS A 188 -26.06 -13.80 -2.54
C LYS A 188 -26.79 -13.47 -1.21
N ASN A 189 -26.74 -14.37 -0.24
CA ASN A 189 -27.39 -14.20 1.05
C ASN A 189 -26.68 -13.15 1.94
N ALA A 190 -25.37 -12.92 1.75
CA ALA A 190 -24.60 -11.91 2.48
C ALA A 190 -24.91 -10.47 2.01
N ILE A 191 -25.45 -10.29 0.78
CA ILE A 191 -25.74 -8.96 0.24
C ILE A 191 -26.94 -8.36 0.97
N ASN A 192 -26.75 -7.21 1.61
CA ASN A 192 -27.78 -6.49 2.34
C ASN A 192 -27.51 -4.97 2.33
N SER A 193 -28.35 -4.18 2.99
CA SER A 193 -28.22 -2.72 3.05
C SER A 193 -26.90 -2.25 3.71
N ARG A 194 -26.29 -3.06 4.58
CA ARG A 194 -25.02 -2.75 5.25
C ARG A 194 -23.79 -3.05 4.38
N THR A 195 -23.95 -3.74 3.24
CA THR A 195 -22.83 -4.04 2.35
C THR A 195 -22.23 -2.75 1.79
N ALA A 196 -20.98 -2.45 2.17
CA ALA A 196 -20.24 -1.28 1.70
C ALA A 196 -19.52 -1.54 0.37
N MET A 197 -18.86 -2.69 0.27
CA MET A 197 -18.15 -3.13 -0.93
C MET A 197 -17.87 -4.63 -0.89
N ILE A 198 -17.32 -5.13 -1.99
CA ILE A 198 -16.74 -6.48 -2.10
C ILE A 198 -15.23 -6.33 -2.26
N TYR A 199 -14.46 -7.14 -1.52
CA TYR A 199 -13.01 -7.20 -1.62
C TYR A 199 -12.56 -8.51 -2.24
N LEU A 200 -11.73 -8.42 -3.27
CA LEU A 200 -11.15 -9.57 -4.00
C LEU A 200 -9.63 -9.45 -4.03
N PHE A 201 -8.94 -10.56 -3.72
CA PHE A 201 -7.51 -10.69 -3.91
C PHE A 201 -7.24 -11.51 -5.18
N SER A 202 -6.52 -10.95 -6.13
CA SER A 202 -6.43 -11.50 -7.49
C SER A 202 -5.41 -12.65 -7.66
N ALA A 203 -4.47 -12.86 -6.73
CA ALA A 203 -3.44 -13.87 -6.87
C ALA A 203 -3.93 -15.34 -6.91
N PRO A 204 -4.98 -15.78 -6.16
CA PRO A 204 -5.49 -17.14 -6.23
C PRO A 204 -6.20 -17.44 -7.56
N ARG A 205 -6.10 -18.71 -8.04
CA ARG A 205 -6.76 -19.16 -9.28
C ARG A 205 -8.29 -19.01 -9.22
N GLU A 206 -8.87 -19.15 -8.05
CA GLU A 206 -10.30 -19.02 -7.77
C GLU A 206 -10.86 -17.64 -8.17
N TYR A 207 -10.02 -16.60 -8.13
CA TYR A 207 -10.36 -15.25 -8.60
C TYR A 207 -10.73 -15.26 -10.09
N TYR A 208 -10.03 -16.06 -10.90
CA TYR A 208 -10.21 -16.11 -12.35
C TYR A 208 -11.24 -17.17 -12.78
N ASN A 209 -11.26 -18.33 -12.13
CA ASN A 209 -11.96 -19.51 -12.64
C ASN A 209 -12.88 -20.20 -11.62
N GLY A 210 -13.00 -19.66 -10.42
CA GLY A 210 -13.83 -20.26 -9.35
C GLY A 210 -15.32 -19.87 -9.45
N PRO A 211 -16.18 -20.52 -8.66
CA PRO A 211 -17.59 -20.14 -8.53
C PRO A 211 -17.77 -18.68 -8.07
N LEU A 212 -16.82 -18.17 -7.26
CA LEU A 212 -16.75 -16.80 -6.78
C LEU A 212 -15.69 -15.99 -7.58
N SER A 213 -15.50 -16.27 -8.87
CA SER A 213 -14.67 -15.44 -9.75
C SER A 213 -15.23 -14.02 -9.86
N ILE A 214 -14.38 -13.09 -10.26
CA ILE A 214 -14.78 -11.68 -10.40
C ILE A 214 -15.97 -11.53 -11.34
N GLU A 215 -16.01 -12.26 -12.47
CA GLU A 215 -17.11 -12.21 -13.42
C GLU A 215 -18.43 -12.69 -12.82
N ASN A 216 -18.38 -13.80 -12.07
CA ASN A 216 -19.58 -14.36 -11.44
C ASN A 216 -20.11 -13.42 -10.34
N ILE A 217 -19.22 -12.82 -9.56
CA ILE A 217 -19.56 -11.84 -8.52
C ILE A 217 -20.18 -10.59 -9.15
N THR A 218 -19.52 -10.01 -10.15
CA THR A 218 -19.97 -8.76 -10.78
C THR A 218 -21.28 -8.94 -11.51
N ALA A 219 -21.54 -10.12 -12.10
CA ALA A 219 -22.83 -10.44 -12.72
C ALA A 219 -23.99 -10.41 -11.70
N VAL A 220 -23.78 -10.88 -10.46
CA VAL A 220 -24.80 -10.89 -9.40
C VAL A 220 -25.11 -9.49 -8.87
N ILE A 221 -24.13 -8.58 -8.87
CA ILE A 221 -24.28 -7.24 -8.30
C ILE A 221 -24.47 -6.14 -9.33
N LYS A 222 -24.60 -6.49 -10.62
CA LYS A 222 -24.67 -5.54 -11.74
C LYS A 222 -25.60 -4.35 -11.50
N ASP A 223 -26.76 -4.61 -10.88
CA ASP A 223 -27.80 -3.60 -10.63
C ASP A 223 -27.85 -3.12 -9.16
N LYS A 224 -26.82 -3.41 -8.35
CA LYS A 224 -26.85 -3.17 -6.90
C LYS A 224 -26.00 -1.98 -6.42
N ASN A 225 -25.25 -1.33 -7.31
CA ASN A 225 -24.35 -0.23 -6.97
C ASN A 225 -23.42 -0.54 -5.77
N ILE A 226 -22.87 -1.76 -5.76
CA ILE A 226 -21.90 -2.20 -4.74
C ILE A 226 -20.51 -2.21 -5.39
N PRO A 227 -19.56 -1.40 -4.92
CA PRO A 227 -18.20 -1.37 -5.45
C PRO A 227 -17.47 -2.70 -5.27
N VAL A 228 -16.61 -3.05 -6.24
CA VAL A 228 -15.68 -4.17 -6.18
C VAL A 228 -14.26 -3.61 -6.16
N LEU A 229 -13.56 -3.83 -5.06
CA LEU A 229 -12.15 -3.50 -4.89
C LEU A 229 -11.31 -4.74 -5.13
N VAL A 230 -10.38 -4.67 -6.10
CA VAL A 230 -9.43 -5.75 -6.40
C VAL A 230 -8.04 -5.37 -5.89
N ASP A 231 -7.46 -6.23 -5.07
CA ASP A 231 -6.06 -6.17 -4.66
C ASP A 231 -5.20 -6.98 -5.63
N ALA A 232 -4.52 -6.28 -6.51
CA ALA A 232 -3.57 -6.79 -7.48
C ALA A 232 -2.12 -6.38 -7.15
N ALA A 233 -1.81 -6.21 -5.86
CA ALA A 233 -0.55 -5.65 -5.38
C ALA A 233 0.70 -6.33 -5.95
N ALA A 234 0.65 -7.62 -6.26
CA ALA A 234 1.79 -8.40 -6.75
C ALA A 234 1.75 -8.66 -8.26
N GLU A 235 0.72 -8.20 -8.94
CA GLU A 235 0.51 -8.50 -10.35
C GLU A 235 1.16 -7.49 -11.28
N ILE A 236 1.19 -7.85 -12.55
CA ILE A 236 1.63 -7.01 -13.66
C ILE A 236 0.52 -6.01 -14.00
N LEU A 237 0.87 -4.75 -14.15
CA LEU A 237 -0.06 -3.73 -14.62
C LEU A 237 -0.37 -3.96 -16.11
N THR A 238 -1.60 -4.34 -16.44
CA THR A 238 -2.09 -4.47 -17.81
C THR A 238 -2.73 -3.17 -18.29
N ILE A 239 -2.55 -2.83 -19.56
CA ILE A 239 -3.16 -1.65 -20.18
C ILE A 239 -3.76 -2.03 -21.54
N PRO A 240 -5.08 -1.93 -21.76
CA PRO A 240 -6.12 -1.58 -20.77
C PRO A 240 -6.15 -2.54 -19.58
N ASN A 241 -6.58 -2.04 -18.42
CA ASN A 241 -6.54 -2.83 -17.19
C ASN A 241 -7.52 -4.02 -17.23
N ASP A 242 -6.99 -5.22 -17.02
CA ASP A 242 -7.75 -6.46 -17.12
C ASP A 242 -8.82 -6.58 -16.01
N HIS A 243 -8.47 -6.20 -14.77
CA HIS A 243 -9.42 -6.27 -13.66
C HIS A 243 -10.60 -5.32 -13.84
N LEU A 244 -10.36 -4.09 -14.33
CA LEU A 244 -11.42 -3.12 -14.63
C LEU A 244 -12.34 -3.65 -15.74
N ARG A 245 -11.77 -4.27 -16.79
CA ARG A 245 -12.57 -4.89 -17.86
C ARG A 245 -13.42 -6.06 -17.37
N ARG A 246 -12.98 -6.76 -16.33
CA ARG A 246 -13.71 -7.87 -15.68
C ARG A 246 -14.78 -7.39 -14.69
N GLY A 247 -14.89 -6.08 -14.47
CA GLY A 247 -15.93 -5.49 -13.64
C GLY A 247 -15.47 -4.98 -12.27
N ALA A 248 -14.17 -4.93 -11.99
CA ALA A 248 -13.67 -4.22 -10.81
C ALA A 248 -14.08 -2.75 -10.88
N THR A 249 -14.50 -2.18 -9.76
CA THR A 249 -14.73 -0.74 -9.63
C THR A 249 -13.41 0.00 -9.43
N ILE A 250 -12.54 -0.56 -8.61
CA ILE A 250 -11.18 -0.08 -8.36
C ILE A 250 -10.23 -1.26 -8.29
N VAL A 251 -9.03 -1.09 -8.83
CA VAL A 251 -7.91 -2.01 -8.69
C VAL A 251 -6.73 -1.31 -8.03
N ALA A 252 -6.05 -2.01 -7.12
CA ALA A 252 -4.90 -1.50 -6.36
C ALA A 252 -3.62 -2.26 -6.70
N TYR A 253 -2.53 -1.53 -7.00
CA TYR A 253 -1.20 -2.08 -7.25
C TYR A 253 -0.17 -1.50 -6.28
N SER A 254 0.87 -2.29 -5.97
CA SER A 254 2.03 -1.80 -5.21
C SER A 254 3.09 -1.22 -6.15
N GLY A 255 3.58 -0.03 -5.84
CA GLY A 255 4.57 0.67 -6.67
C GLY A 255 5.94 0.02 -6.69
N GLY A 256 6.40 -0.49 -5.56
CA GLY A 256 7.72 -1.12 -5.39
C GLY A 256 7.83 -2.58 -5.86
N LYS A 257 6.97 -3.01 -6.79
CA LYS A 257 7.00 -4.36 -7.36
C LYS A 257 7.26 -4.31 -8.86
N ALA A 258 6.44 -4.93 -9.70
CA ALA A 258 6.65 -5.00 -11.15
C ALA A 258 6.78 -3.63 -11.81
N ILE A 259 6.04 -2.63 -11.33
CA ILE A 259 6.05 -1.26 -11.86
C ILE A 259 7.40 -0.55 -11.63
N ARG A 260 8.16 -0.93 -10.57
CA ARG A 260 9.47 -0.38 -10.21
C ARG A 260 9.45 1.13 -9.91
N GLY A 261 8.39 1.57 -9.25
CA GLY A 261 8.25 2.89 -8.63
C GLY A 261 8.70 2.90 -7.17
N PRO A 262 8.48 4.02 -6.44
CA PRO A 262 8.81 4.11 -5.02
C PRO A 262 8.17 3.01 -4.21
N GLN A 263 8.95 2.35 -3.36
CA GLN A 263 8.48 1.21 -2.55
C GLN A 263 7.33 1.60 -1.61
N GLY A 264 7.35 2.81 -1.08
CA GLY A 264 6.31 3.35 -0.20
C GLY A 264 5.04 3.77 -0.92
N ALA A 265 5.01 3.71 -2.27
CA ALA A 265 3.86 4.13 -3.07
C ALA A 265 3.04 2.94 -3.60
N GLY A 266 1.80 3.23 -3.97
CA GLY A 266 0.90 2.36 -4.72
C GLY A 266 0.04 3.18 -5.65
N ILE A 267 -0.68 2.52 -6.55
CA ILE A 267 -1.69 3.18 -7.38
C ILE A 267 -3.05 2.50 -7.25
N LEU A 268 -4.07 3.31 -7.34
CA LEU A 268 -5.46 2.92 -7.50
C LEU A 268 -5.92 3.40 -8.88
N LEU A 269 -6.57 2.53 -9.63
CA LEU A 269 -7.16 2.85 -10.93
C LEU A 269 -8.63 2.44 -10.93
N GLY A 270 -9.50 3.23 -11.56
CA GLY A 270 -10.91 2.86 -11.71
C GLY A 270 -11.86 4.05 -11.62
N ASN A 271 -13.00 3.84 -10.96
CA ASN A 271 -14.11 4.80 -10.92
C ASN A 271 -13.67 6.15 -10.32
N LYS A 272 -13.96 7.21 -11.07
CA LYS A 272 -13.50 8.57 -10.76
C LYS A 272 -14.11 9.12 -9.47
N ASP A 273 -15.41 9.00 -9.30
CA ASP A 273 -16.13 9.60 -8.17
C ASP A 273 -15.74 8.90 -6.86
N LEU A 274 -15.59 7.57 -6.91
CA LEU A 274 -15.13 6.81 -5.76
C LEU A 274 -13.66 7.13 -5.42
N LEU A 275 -12.79 7.34 -6.42
CA LEU A 275 -11.41 7.76 -6.18
C LEU A 275 -11.30 9.19 -5.65
N PHE A 276 -12.22 10.09 -5.99
CA PHE A 276 -12.29 11.41 -5.38
C PHE A 276 -12.69 11.31 -3.89
N SER A 277 -13.68 10.49 -3.57
CA SER A 277 -14.04 10.20 -2.17
C SER A 277 -12.89 9.51 -1.43
N THR A 278 -12.13 8.66 -2.11
CA THR A 278 -10.92 8.01 -1.59
C THR A 278 -9.81 9.02 -1.29
N TRP A 279 -9.64 10.03 -2.14
CA TRP A 279 -8.67 11.10 -1.91
C TRP A 279 -9.03 11.92 -0.68
N GLN A 280 -10.33 12.24 -0.47
CA GLN A 280 -10.77 12.93 0.75
C GLN A 280 -10.49 12.13 2.04
N ALA A 281 -10.48 10.80 1.97
CA ALA A 281 -10.13 9.94 3.09
C ALA A 281 -8.62 9.83 3.34
N SER A 282 -7.78 10.31 2.42
CA SER A 282 -6.31 10.20 2.47
C SER A 282 -5.63 11.49 2.99
N SER A 283 -4.32 11.41 3.26
CA SER A 283 -3.50 12.60 3.47
C SER A 283 -3.43 13.43 2.17
N PRO A 284 -3.49 14.79 2.22
CA PRO A 284 -3.24 15.65 3.39
C PRO A 284 -4.44 15.94 4.29
N HIS A 285 -5.62 15.42 3.95
CA HIS A 285 -6.83 15.68 4.70
C HIS A 285 -6.80 15.07 6.10
N HIS A 286 -7.58 15.65 7.03
CA HIS A 286 -7.64 15.22 8.42
C HIS A 286 -8.71 14.14 8.61
N GLY A 287 -8.39 12.92 8.19
CA GLY A 287 -9.27 11.75 8.25
C GLY A 287 -8.47 10.48 8.54
N PRO A 288 -9.08 9.30 8.38
CA PRO A 288 -8.47 8.02 8.72
C PRO A 288 -7.19 7.70 7.97
N GLY A 289 -6.98 8.29 6.79
CA GLY A 289 -5.77 8.10 5.98
C GLY A 289 -4.66 9.10 6.30
N ARG A 290 -4.83 9.98 7.29
CA ARG A 290 -3.77 10.93 7.67
C ARG A 290 -2.51 10.26 8.20
N ASP A 291 -2.63 9.07 8.77
CA ASP A 291 -1.54 8.20 9.21
C ASP A 291 -0.78 7.53 8.04
N ASN A 292 -1.35 7.54 6.84
CA ASN A 292 -0.77 7.01 5.61
C ASN A 292 -0.32 8.17 4.69
N LYS A 293 0.49 9.06 5.24
CA LYS A 293 0.99 10.24 4.52
C LYS A 293 1.85 9.84 3.34
N ILE A 294 1.62 10.50 2.20
CA ILE A 294 2.41 10.37 0.98
C ILE A 294 2.85 11.75 0.51
N GLY A 295 4.08 11.88 0.04
CA GLY A 295 4.69 13.13 -0.39
C GLY A 295 4.62 13.35 -1.91
N LYS A 296 5.10 14.52 -2.33
CA LYS A 296 5.19 14.89 -3.74
C LYS A 296 6.17 13.99 -4.51
N GLU A 297 7.20 13.51 -3.81
CA GLU A 297 8.22 12.62 -4.35
C GLU A 297 7.60 11.31 -4.82
N GLU A 298 6.77 10.69 -3.98
CA GLU A 298 6.09 9.44 -4.31
C GLU A 298 5.03 9.63 -5.40
N HIS A 299 4.30 10.77 -5.39
CA HIS A 299 3.33 11.07 -6.45
C HIS A 299 4.01 11.14 -7.82
N ILE A 300 5.08 11.91 -7.91
CA ILE A 300 5.83 12.10 -9.18
C ILE A 300 6.61 10.84 -9.55
N GLY A 301 7.25 10.19 -8.57
CA GLY A 301 7.97 8.93 -8.78
C GLY A 301 7.05 7.82 -9.30
N MET A 302 5.85 7.72 -8.73
CA MET A 302 4.88 6.71 -9.15
C MET A 302 4.34 6.99 -10.57
N LEU A 303 4.05 8.26 -10.89
CA LEU A 303 3.65 8.65 -12.24
C LEU A 303 4.76 8.33 -13.26
N ALA A 304 6.00 8.70 -12.96
CA ALA A 304 7.16 8.40 -13.82
C ALA A 304 7.33 6.89 -14.02
N ALA A 305 7.09 6.08 -12.98
CA ALA A 305 7.16 4.63 -13.07
C ALA A 305 6.09 4.03 -14.00
N VAL A 306 4.85 4.52 -13.92
CA VAL A 306 3.76 4.07 -14.82
C VAL A 306 4.03 4.53 -16.25
N GLU A 307 4.53 5.74 -16.46
CA GLU A 307 4.94 6.19 -17.80
C GLU A 307 6.08 5.37 -18.38
N ALA A 308 7.07 5.03 -17.57
CA ALA A 308 8.16 4.13 -17.97
C ALA A 308 7.62 2.72 -18.26
N TRP A 309 6.68 2.21 -17.45
CA TRP A 309 6.04 0.93 -17.66
C TRP A 309 5.42 0.81 -19.06
N VAL A 310 4.66 1.82 -19.48
CA VAL A 310 3.99 1.82 -20.80
C VAL A 310 5.00 1.84 -21.96
N ARG A 311 6.15 2.46 -21.77
CA ARG A 311 7.20 2.58 -22.81
C ARG A 311 8.16 1.38 -22.87
N ARG A 312 8.21 0.54 -21.81
CA ARG A 312 9.16 -0.58 -21.76
C ARG A 312 8.79 -1.69 -22.75
N ASN A 313 9.82 -2.31 -23.31
CA ASN A 313 9.65 -3.54 -24.07
C ASN A 313 9.64 -4.75 -23.14
N HIS A 314 8.46 -5.09 -22.62
CA HIS A 314 8.28 -6.19 -21.68
C HIS A 314 8.72 -7.55 -22.22
N THR A 315 8.59 -7.79 -23.53
CA THR A 315 9.05 -9.02 -24.16
C THR A 315 10.58 -9.18 -24.10
N GLU A 316 11.31 -8.10 -24.32
CA GLU A 316 12.78 -8.13 -24.21
C GLU A 316 13.25 -8.21 -22.75
N GLU A 317 12.53 -7.58 -21.83
CA GLU A 317 12.79 -7.75 -20.39
C GLU A 317 12.62 -9.21 -19.97
N GLU A 318 11.54 -9.86 -20.39
CA GLU A 318 11.27 -11.27 -20.08
C GLU A 318 12.35 -12.19 -20.64
N LYS A 319 12.73 -12.02 -21.91
CA LYS A 319 13.85 -12.77 -22.50
C LYS A 319 15.15 -12.60 -21.71
N THR A 320 15.43 -11.36 -21.29
CA THR A 320 16.62 -11.07 -20.47
C THR A 320 16.58 -11.80 -19.13
N TRP A 321 15.41 -11.83 -18.47
CA TRP A 321 15.24 -12.53 -17.19
C TRP A 321 15.38 -14.04 -17.36
N ILE A 322 14.77 -14.62 -18.38
CA ILE A 322 14.90 -16.05 -18.72
C ILE A 322 16.37 -16.42 -18.95
N SER A 323 17.06 -15.67 -19.78
CA SER A 323 18.50 -15.91 -20.06
C SER A 323 19.37 -15.85 -18.80
N ARG A 324 19.09 -14.88 -17.90
CA ARG A 324 19.80 -14.79 -16.61
C ARG A 324 19.49 -15.98 -15.69
N MET A 325 18.24 -16.43 -15.64
CA MET A 325 17.82 -17.58 -14.87
C MET A 325 18.46 -18.88 -15.38
N GLU A 326 18.51 -19.07 -16.69
CA GLU A 326 19.20 -20.19 -17.34
C GLU A 326 20.70 -20.20 -17.02
N TYR A 327 21.35 -19.02 -17.12
CA TYR A 327 22.76 -18.88 -16.75
C TYR A 327 23.02 -19.26 -15.29
N ILE A 328 22.21 -18.73 -14.37
CA ILE A 328 22.33 -19.02 -12.93
C ILE A 328 22.09 -20.53 -12.69
N SER A 329 21.01 -21.09 -13.25
CA SER A 329 20.68 -22.51 -13.12
C SER A 329 21.85 -23.38 -13.56
N LYS A 330 22.39 -23.13 -14.77
CA LYS A 330 23.56 -23.86 -15.29
C LYS A 330 24.78 -23.78 -14.38
N LYS A 331 24.99 -22.65 -13.70
CA LYS A 331 26.13 -22.45 -12.78
C LYS A 331 25.96 -23.12 -11.42
N VAL A 332 24.72 -23.33 -10.99
CA VAL A 332 24.40 -23.91 -9.68
C VAL A 332 24.19 -25.40 -9.76
N THR A 333 23.67 -25.90 -10.90
CA THR A 333 23.33 -27.35 -11.07
C THR A 333 24.34 -28.14 -11.91
N GLY A 334 25.27 -27.52 -12.60
CA GLY A 334 26.32 -28.09 -13.40
C GLY A 334 27.64 -28.03 -12.71
#